data_42871692c12e2239c4ac9ca36d85c6ad
#
_entry.id   42871692c12e2239c4ac9ca36d85c6ad
#
_cell.length_a   1.000
_cell.length_b   1.000
_cell.length_c   1.000
_cell.angle_alpha   90.00
_cell.angle_beta   90.00
_cell.angle_gamma   90.00
#
_symmetry.space_group_name_H-M   'P 1'
#
loop_
_entity.id
_entity.type
_entity.pdbx_description
1 polymer ?
#
loop_
_entity_poly.entity_id
_entity_poly.type
_entity_poly.pdbx_seq_one_letter_code
_entity_poly.pdbx_strand_id
1 'polypeptide(L)'
;MEKTRKLTEASLLTAIFVVVTIISVGSGIGYGIYLDYIVPLFYFIIYLKCGSKYTVLSAMSGLMIVFAVLGNPGTAIWASQGIILGILCGILSEKKTSLMDDLLLGTLIGSIIMVFIDIYASKLIGYSFIQDFKETISYMAKYMTKNVPAFSNFPPEFIHSYFSTVFYVSITLIPLGTVVGVYIIGLFVGNRLNVLKGETKKKYEVIRHFRTFSRMTFCSRNLFYIMVIYTMTFSLMNKYGIKTNMAYIDTIMNCFFYSGLYFLIRDSVAGIQGYMLTKGKSMGQVRLFTILYLFILLSYFWLAAIIAILYFMSIDVKYGLREFYCEKMSTLLTN
;
A
#
# COMPACT_ATOMS: atom_id res chain seq x y z
N MET A 1 4.65 9.10 -36.82
CA MET A 1 4.63 7.65 -36.62
C MET A 1 4.58 7.23 -35.15
N GLU A 2 5.43 7.73 -34.26
CA GLU A 2 5.43 7.30 -32.83
C GLU A 2 4.12 7.60 -32.06
N LYS A 3 3.50 8.78 -32.29
CA LYS A 3 2.23 9.15 -31.68
C LYS A 3 1.08 8.21 -32.08
N THR A 4 0.99 7.89 -33.37
CA THR A 4 -0.04 6.96 -33.90
C THR A 4 0.13 5.57 -33.32
N ARG A 5 1.37 5.06 -33.24
CA ARG A 5 1.69 3.79 -32.64
C ARG A 5 1.27 3.72 -31.17
N LYS A 6 1.61 4.74 -30.36
CA LYS A 6 1.21 4.81 -28.94
C LYS A 6 -0.31 4.82 -28.77
N LEU A 7 -1.03 5.55 -29.65
CA LEU A 7 -2.49 5.57 -29.62
C LEU A 7 -3.07 4.20 -29.95
N THR A 8 -2.58 3.53 -30.99
CA THR A 8 -3.04 2.19 -31.38
C THR A 8 -2.78 1.16 -30.27
N GLU A 9 -1.59 1.19 -29.66
CA GLU A 9 -1.24 0.29 -28.56
C GLU A 9 -2.12 0.56 -27.32
N ALA A 10 -2.39 1.81 -26.98
CA ALA A 10 -3.30 2.16 -25.89
C ALA A 10 -4.73 1.69 -26.17
N SER A 11 -5.24 1.89 -27.39
CA SER A 11 -6.58 1.44 -27.79
C SER A 11 -6.72 -0.07 -27.73
N LEU A 12 -5.70 -0.81 -28.17
CA LEU A 12 -5.71 -2.28 -28.10
C LEU A 12 -5.75 -2.78 -26.65
N LEU A 13 -4.89 -2.21 -25.78
CA LEU A 13 -4.88 -2.56 -24.36
C LEU A 13 -6.18 -2.17 -23.66
N THR A 14 -6.80 -1.04 -24.06
CA THR A 14 -8.13 -0.64 -23.57
C THR A 14 -9.21 -1.62 -23.99
N ALA A 15 -9.19 -2.09 -25.25
CA ALA A 15 -10.15 -3.09 -25.72
C ALA A 15 -10.02 -4.40 -24.91
N ILE A 16 -8.80 -4.86 -24.67
CA ILE A 16 -8.55 -6.05 -23.82
C ILE A 16 -9.06 -5.81 -22.40
N PHE A 17 -8.77 -4.64 -21.81
CA PHE A 17 -9.29 -4.26 -20.49
C PHE A 17 -10.81 -4.34 -20.46
N VAL A 18 -11.50 -3.73 -21.41
CA VAL A 18 -12.98 -3.72 -21.48
C VAL A 18 -13.54 -5.15 -21.56
N VAL A 19 -13.01 -5.97 -22.47
CA VAL A 19 -13.47 -7.37 -22.64
C VAL A 19 -13.27 -8.16 -21.34
N VAL A 20 -12.09 -8.08 -20.74
CA VAL A 20 -11.79 -8.80 -19.50
C VAL A 20 -12.67 -8.28 -18.36
N THR A 21 -12.96 -6.97 -18.29
CA THR A 21 -13.89 -6.39 -17.31
C THR A 21 -15.30 -6.97 -17.46
N ILE A 22 -15.84 -6.98 -18.69
CA ILE A 22 -17.17 -7.52 -18.96
C ILE A 22 -17.28 -8.99 -18.56
N ILE A 23 -16.27 -9.80 -18.91
CA ILE A 23 -16.23 -11.22 -18.54
C ILE A 23 -16.14 -11.40 -17.02
N SER A 24 -15.22 -10.71 -16.36
CA SER A 24 -15.00 -10.86 -14.92
C SER A 24 -16.21 -10.41 -14.10
N VAL A 25 -16.82 -9.28 -14.47
CA VAL A 25 -18.02 -8.77 -13.80
C VAL A 25 -19.23 -9.62 -14.13
N GLY A 26 -19.42 -9.97 -15.40
CA GLY A 26 -20.56 -10.77 -15.85
C GLY A 26 -20.58 -12.19 -15.30
N SER A 27 -19.39 -12.81 -15.10
CA SER A 27 -19.28 -14.13 -14.48
C SER A 27 -19.31 -14.10 -12.96
N GLY A 28 -19.05 -12.94 -12.33
CA GLY A 28 -18.89 -12.80 -10.88
C GLY A 28 -17.65 -13.48 -10.30
N ILE A 29 -16.86 -14.18 -11.14
CA ILE A 29 -15.69 -14.93 -10.72
C ILE A 29 -14.52 -13.96 -10.46
N GLY A 30 -14.03 -13.95 -9.21
CA GLY A 30 -12.86 -13.16 -8.85
C GLY A 30 -13.06 -11.65 -8.92
N TYR A 31 -14.29 -11.17 -8.80
CA TYR A 31 -14.66 -9.76 -8.94
C TYR A 31 -13.76 -8.81 -8.12
N GLY A 32 -13.53 -9.11 -6.83
CA GLY A 32 -12.65 -8.30 -5.97
C GLY A 32 -11.20 -8.33 -6.45
N ILE A 33 -10.65 -9.50 -6.74
CA ILE A 33 -9.27 -9.65 -7.25
C ILE A 33 -9.12 -8.91 -8.58
N TYR A 34 -10.13 -8.95 -9.43
CA TYR A 34 -10.12 -8.27 -10.72
C TYR A 34 -10.02 -6.75 -10.53
N LEU A 35 -10.91 -6.17 -9.74
CA LEU A 35 -10.94 -4.71 -9.54
C LEU A 35 -9.71 -4.19 -8.79
N ASP A 36 -9.26 -4.91 -7.76
CA ASP A 36 -8.19 -4.44 -6.88
C ASP A 36 -6.78 -4.67 -7.43
N TYR A 37 -6.58 -5.66 -8.31
CA TYR A 37 -5.25 -6.00 -8.82
C TYR A 37 -5.14 -5.96 -10.35
N ILE A 38 -6.09 -6.54 -11.07
CA ILE A 38 -5.97 -6.66 -12.52
C ILE A 38 -6.20 -5.32 -13.21
N VAL A 39 -7.24 -4.58 -12.82
CA VAL A 39 -7.51 -3.24 -13.37
C VAL A 39 -6.34 -2.29 -13.16
N PRO A 40 -5.81 -2.11 -11.92
CA PRO A 40 -4.64 -1.27 -11.73
C PRO A 40 -3.42 -1.73 -12.53
N LEU A 41 -3.21 -3.05 -12.65
CA LEU A 41 -2.10 -3.60 -13.40
C LEU A 41 -2.17 -3.24 -14.90
N PHE A 42 -3.36 -3.32 -15.52
CA PHE A 42 -3.55 -2.88 -16.90
C PHE A 42 -3.12 -1.42 -17.08
N TYR A 43 -3.59 -0.53 -16.21
CA TYR A 43 -3.30 0.90 -16.32
C TYR A 43 -1.86 1.26 -15.94
N PHE A 44 -1.23 0.50 -15.07
CA PHE A 44 0.20 0.59 -14.83
C PHE A 44 0.99 0.28 -16.12
N ILE A 45 0.64 -0.79 -16.84
CA ILE A 45 1.32 -1.19 -18.08
C ILE A 45 1.03 -0.20 -19.21
N ILE A 46 -0.21 0.26 -19.37
CA ILE A 46 -0.57 1.28 -20.36
C ILE A 46 0.25 2.55 -20.12
N TYR A 47 0.39 2.96 -18.85
CA TYR A 47 1.17 4.13 -18.47
C TYR A 47 2.64 3.99 -18.89
N LEU A 48 3.28 2.89 -18.53
CA LEU A 48 4.69 2.66 -18.88
C LEU A 48 4.93 2.55 -20.38
N LYS A 49 3.98 2.03 -21.12
CA LYS A 49 4.12 1.79 -22.57
C LYS A 49 3.76 3.02 -23.41
N CYS A 50 2.67 3.69 -23.07
CA CYS A 50 2.08 4.73 -23.90
C CYS A 50 2.28 6.14 -23.34
N GLY A 51 2.56 6.27 -22.01
CA GLY A 51 2.71 7.54 -21.30
C GLY A 51 1.38 8.11 -20.82
N SER A 52 1.46 9.13 -19.93
CA SER A 52 0.32 9.68 -19.19
C SER A 52 -0.87 10.11 -20.06
N LYS A 53 -0.61 10.84 -21.15
CA LYS A 53 -1.67 11.37 -22.04
C LYS A 53 -2.57 10.25 -22.60
N TYR A 54 -1.98 9.21 -23.14
CA TYR A 54 -2.72 8.11 -23.76
C TYR A 54 -3.37 7.21 -22.71
N THR A 55 -2.78 7.11 -21.52
CA THR A 55 -3.37 6.39 -20.39
C THR A 55 -4.65 7.06 -19.89
N VAL A 56 -4.68 8.38 -19.79
CA VAL A 56 -5.89 9.11 -19.40
C VAL A 56 -6.99 8.95 -20.46
N LEU A 57 -6.65 9.06 -21.75
CA LEU A 57 -7.61 8.81 -22.84
C LEU A 57 -8.17 7.39 -22.79
N SER A 58 -7.30 6.39 -22.58
CA SER A 58 -7.65 4.99 -22.38
C SER A 58 -8.58 4.79 -21.18
N ALA A 59 -8.28 5.45 -20.07
CA ALA A 59 -9.08 5.38 -18.85
C ALA A 59 -10.51 5.91 -19.10
N MET A 60 -10.62 7.09 -19.67
CA MET A 60 -11.92 7.70 -19.95
C MET A 60 -12.74 6.86 -20.94
N SER A 61 -12.17 6.46 -22.07
CA SER A 61 -12.87 5.65 -23.07
C SER A 61 -13.24 4.26 -22.53
N GLY A 62 -12.31 3.60 -21.82
CA GLY A 62 -12.55 2.29 -21.21
C GLY A 62 -13.67 2.32 -20.18
N LEU A 63 -13.69 3.31 -19.27
CA LEU A 63 -14.75 3.46 -18.28
C LEU A 63 -16.12 3.74 -18.93
N MET A 64 -16.15 4.60 -19.97
CA MET A 64 -17.39 4.89 -20.69
C MET A 64 -17.97 3.62 -21.32
N ILE A 65 -17.13 2.80 -21.96
CA ILE A 65 -17.59 1.55 -22.59
C ILE A 65 -18.05 0.55 -21.52
N VAL A 66 -17.27 0.35 -20.44
CA VAL A 66 -17.65 -0.54 -19.33
C VAL A 66 -18.99 -0.12 -18.73
N PHE A 67 -19.18 1.19 -18.48
CA PHE A 67 -20.45 1.71 -17.97
C PHE A 67 -21.62 1.48 -18.95
N ALA A 68 -21.41 1.78 -20.24
CA ALA A 68 -22.44 1.62 -21.28
C ALA A 68 -22.85 0.15 -21.47
N VAL A 69 -21.92 -0.80 -21.38
CA VAL A 69 -22.20 -2.22 -21.60
C VAL A 69 -22.79 -2.89 -20.36
N LEU A 70 -22.25 -2.62 -19.19
CA LEU A 70 -22.70 -3.28 -17.96
C LEU A 70 -23.90 -2.60 -17.33
N GLY A 71 -24.19 -1.34 -17.64
CA GLY A 71 -25.30 -0.57 -17.06
C GLY A 71 -25.25 -0.40 -15.54
N ASN A 72 -24.11 -0.78 -14.91
CA ASN A 72 -23.94 -0.75 -13.47
C ASN A 72 -22.96 0.35 -13.06
N PRO A 73 -23.45 1.46 -12.48
CA PRO A 73 -22.59 2.56 -12.05
C PRO A 73 -21.60 2.16 -10.95
N GLY A 74 -21.96 1.23 -10.06
CA GLY A 74 -21.09 0.72 -9.02
C GLY A 74 -19.81 0.11 -9.58
N THR A 75 -19.91 -0.73 -10.60
CA THR A 75 -18.74 -1.34 -11.25
C THR A 75 -17.82 -0.29 -11.86
N ALA A 76 -18.37 0.72 -12.53
CA ALA A 76 -17.56 1.79 -13.11
C ALA A 76 -16.85 2.63 -12.02
N ILE A 77 -17.53 2.91 -10.90
CA ILE A 77 -16.96 3.63 -9.76
C ILE A 77 -15.79 2.85 -9.16
N TRP A 78 -15.96 1.56 -8.88
CA TRP A 78 -14.89 0.73 -8.32
C TRP A 78 -13.75 0.50 -9.31
N ALA A 79 -14.03 0.31 -10.59
CA ALA A 79 -13.01 0.23 -11.62
C ALA A 79 -12.18 1.52 -11.71
N SER A 80 -12.80 2.70 -11.51
CA SER A 80 -12.09 3.99 -11.52
C SER A 80 -11.02 4.08 -10.41
N GLN A 81 -11.27 3.50 -9.22
CA GLN A 81 -10.28 3.38 -8.16
C GLN A 81 -9.04 2.61 -8.63
N GLY A 82 -9.23 1.44 -9.22
CA GLY A 82 -8.15 0.63 -9.77
C GLY A 82 -7.36 1.36 -10.85
N ILE A 83 -8.04 2.06 -11.74
CA ILE A 83 -7.41 2.85 -12.80
C ILE A 83 -6.50 3.94 -12.22
N ILE A 84 -7.00 4.72 -11.26
CA ILE A 84 -6.25 5.80 -10.63
C ILE A 84 -5.03 5.24 -9.88
N LEU A 85 -5.19 4.14 -9.15
CA LEU A 85 -4.09 3.46 -8.45
C LEU A 85 -3.03 2.92 -9.42
N GLY A 86 -3.44 2.35 -10.56
CA GLY A 86 -2.52 1.88 -11.58
C GLY A 86 -1.69 3.00 -12.18
N ILE A 87 -2.32 4.12 -12.52
CA ILE A 87 -1.64 5.33 -13.01
C ILE A 87 -0.69 5.87 -11.94
N LEU A 88 -1.12 5.96 -10.68
CA LEU A 88 -0.31 6.41 -9.56
C LEU A 88 0.95 5.55 -9.39
N CYS A 89 0.81 4.23 -9.39
CA CYS A 89 1.94 3.30 -9.32
C CYS A 89 2.90 3.51 -10.52
N GLY A 90 2.36 3.74 -11.73
CA GLY A 90 3.15 4.06 -12.91
C GLY A 90 3.98 5.34 -12.72
N ILE A 91 3.36 6.43 -12.27
CA ILE A 91 4.03 7.71 -11.99
C ILE A 91 5.12 7.55 -10.94
N LEU A 92 4.82 6.87 -9.83
CA LEU A 92 5.78 6.65 -8.75
C LEU A 92 6.97 5.81 -9.22
N SER A 93 6.73 4.81 -10.06
CA SER A 93 7.81 3.95 -10.56
C SER A 93 8.84 4.67 -11.41
N GLU A 94 8.47 5.74 -12.12
CA GLU A 94 9.39 6.56 -12.94
C GLU A 94 10.17 7.59 -12.13
N LYS A 95 9.74 7.93 -10.90
CA LYS A 95 10.42 8.92 -10.05
C LYS A 95 11.73 8.36 -9.49
N LYS A 96 12.68 9.27 -9.23
CA LYS A 96 13.97 8.96 -8.56
C LYS A 96 13.81 8.83 -7.03
N THR A 97 12.76 8.20 -6.58
CA THR A 97 12.47 7.92 -5.16
C THR A 97 12.88 6.50 -4.81
N SER A 98 13.06 6.21 -3.53
CA SER A 98 13.30 4.84 -3.10
C SER A 98 12.07 3.96 -3.35
N LEU A 99 12.27 2.65 -3.48
CA LEU A 99 11.17 1.69 -3.60
C LEU A 99 10.20 1.80 -2.40
N MET A 100 10.74 2.01 -1.20
CA MET A 100 9.93 2.11 0.02
C MET A 100 9.14 3.41 0.07
N ASP A 101 9.71 4.51 -0.42
CA ASP A 101 8.98 5.77 -0.56
C ASP A 101 7.78 5.64 -1.50
N ASP A 102 7.98 4.95 -2.64
CA ASP A 102 6.89 4.72 -3.60
C ASP A 102 5.75 3.91 -2.99
N LEU A 103 6.09 2.84 -2.28
CA LEU A 103 5.09 1.98 -1.63
C LEU A 103 4.35 2.72 -0.51
N LEU A 104 5.07 3.47 0.33
CA LEU A 104 4.45 4.27 1.38
C LEU A 104 3.57 5.38 0.81
N LEU A 105 4.10 6.22 -0.09
CA LEU A 105 3.34 7.29 -0.72
C LEU A 105 2.15 6.76 -1.52
N GLY A 106 2.35 5.67 -2.27
CA GLY A 106 1.28 4.99 -2.99
C GLY A 106 0.16 4.52 -2.05
N THR A 107 0.51 3.96 -0.89
CA THR A 107 -0.46 3.53 0.12
C THR A 107 -1.21 4.70 0.74
N LEU A 108 -0.51 5.78 1.12
CA LEU A 108 -1.12 6.97 1.69
C LEU A 108 -2.10 7.62 0.71
N ILE A 109 -1.67 7.85 -0.53
CA ILE A 109 -2.52 8.41 -1.58
C ILE A 109 -3.64 7.43 -1.94
N GLY A 110 -3.36 6.12 -2.00
CA GLY A 110 -4.34 5.07 -2.22
C GLY A 110 -5.44 5.05 -1.17
N SER A 111 -5.10 5.30 0.09
CA SER A 111 -6.09 5.42 1.18
C SER A 111 -7.03 6.62 0.97
N ILE A 112 -6.49 7.76 0.52
CA ILE A 112 -7.32 8.94 0.19
C ILE A 112 -8.24 8.62 -0.98
N ILE A 113 -7.72 8.00 -2.05
CA ILE A 113 -8.50 7.62 -3.23
C ILE A 113 -9.63 6.66 -2.84
N MET A 114 -9.33 5.64 -2.03
CA MET A 114 -10.32 4.68 -1.54
C MET A 114 -11.48 5.38 -0.81
N VAL A 115 -11.16 6.25 0.15
CA VAL A 115 -12.19 6.99 0.91
C VAL A 115 -12.98 7.93 0.00
N PHE A 116 -12.32 8.60 -0.93
CA PHE A 116 -12.98 9.50 -1.87
C PHE A 116 -13.95 8.77 -2.79
N ILE A 117 -13.55 7.61 -3.30
CA ILE A 117 -14.40 6.74 -4.12
C ILE A 117 -15.60 6.22 -3.30
N ASP A 118 -15.38 5.85 -2.04
CA ASP A 118 -16.45 5.40 -1.16
C ASP A 118 -17.50 6.50 -0.89
N ILE A 119 -17.05 7.75 -0.71
CA ILE A 119 -17.97 8.91 -0.60
C ILE A 119 -18.81 9.06 -1.87
N TYR A 120 -18.20 8.92 -3.05
CA TYR A 120 -18.94 9.00 -4.32
C TYR A 120 -19.90 7.83 -4.50
N ALA A 121 -19.44 6.60 -4.19
CA ALA A 121 -20.31 5.42 -4.23
C ALA A 121 -21.51 5.59 -3.32
N SER A 122 -21.32 6.03 -2.09
CA SER A 122 -22.40 6.29 -1.13
C SER A 122 -23.43 7.29 -1.67
N LYS A 123 -22.98 8.37 -2.33
CA LYS A 123 -23.90 9.39 -2.88
C LYS A 123 -24.64 8.95 -4.13
N LEU A 124 -24.03 8.14 -5.01
CA LEU A 124 -24.56 7.78 -6.30
C LEU A 124 -25.40 6.50 -6.29
N ILE A 125 -24.99 5.53 -5.47
CA ILE A 125 -25.64 4.20 -5.42
C ILE A 125 -26.20 3.85 -4.04
N GLY A 126 -26.07 4.75 -3.06
CA GLY A 126 -26.57 4.54 -1.69
C GLY A 126 -25.80 3.50 -0.89
N TYR A 127 -24.62 3.07 -1.35
CA TYR A 127 -23.79 2.04 -0.72
C TYR A 127 -22.42 2.59 -0.34
N SER A 128 -22.04 2.44 0.94
CA SER A 128 -20.70 2.79 1.46
C SER A 128 -20.04 1.53 2.00
N PHE A 129 -18.94 1.11 1.39
CA PHE A 129 -18.14 -0.02 1.85
C PHE A 129 -17.56 0.22 3.26
N ILE A 130 -17.09 1.44 3.53
CA ILE A 130 -16.51 1.80 4.83
C ILE A 130 -17.56 1.75 5.92
N GLN A 131 -18.76 2.26 5.66
CA GLN A 131 -19.84 2.24 6.64
C GLN A 131 -20.33 0.82 6.91
N ASP A 132 -20.61 0.03 5.87
CA ASP A 132 -21.05 -1.37 5.99
C ASP A 132 -20.03 -2.22 6.75
N PHE A 133 -18.74 -2.03 6.43
CA PHE A 133 -17.68 -2.77 7.11
C PHE A 133 -17.60 -2.38 8.59
N LYS A 134 -17.75 -1.09 8.92
CA LYS A 134 -17.81 -0.59 10.30
C LYS A 134 -19.01 -1.14 11.06
N GLU A 135 -20.18 -1.20 10.43
CA GLU A 135 -21.39 -1.78 11.02
C GLU A 135 -21.23 -3.28 11.27
N THR A 136 -20.66 -4.01 10.31
CA THR A 136 -20.34 -5.44 10.44
C THR A 136 -19.41 -5.71 11.62
N ILE A 137 -18.33 -4.94 11.76
CA ILE A 137 -17.40 -5.07 12.89
C ILE A 137 -18.10 -4.74 14.22
N SER A 138 -18.94 -3.70 14.23
CA SER A 138 -19.71 -3.33 15.44
C SER A 138 -20.72 -4.41 15.83
N TYR A 139 -21.37 -5.03 14.85
CA TYR A 139 -22.25 -6.19 15.06
C TYR A 139 -21.46 -7.39 15.61
N MET A 140 -20.33 -7.71 15.02
CA MET A 140 -19.45 -8.79 15.50
C MET A 140 -18.99 -8.55 16.93
N ALA A 141 -18.61 -7.32 17.29
CA ALA A 141 -18.23 -7.00 18.65
C ALA A 141 -19.35 -7.29 19.64
N LYS A 142 -20.59 -6.84 19.36
CA LYS A 142 -21.77 -7.10 20.17
C LYS A 142 -22.11 -8.60 20.27
N TYR A 143 -22.02 -9.30 19.14
CA TYR A 143 -22.28 -10.76 19.08
C TYR A 143 -21.28 -11.53 19.93
N MET A 144 -19.99 -11.24 19.79
CA MET A 144 -18.92 -11.90 20.54
C MET A 144 -19.06 -11.66 22.05
N THR A 145 -19.34 -10.42 22.46
CA THR A 145 -19.55 -10.11 23.89
C THR A 145 -20.71 -10.90 24.50
N LYS A 146 -21.79 -11.11 23.70
CA LYS A 146 -23.00 -11.79 24.22
C LYS A 146 -22.93 -13.29 24.19
N ASN A 147 -22.30 -13.87 23.16
CA ASN A 147 -22.43 -15.29 22.84
C ASN A 147 -21.14 -16.13 23.04
N VAL A 148 -19.99 -15.46 23.23
CA VAL A 148 -18.71 -16.16 23.36
C VAL A 148 -18.19 -16.00 24.80
N PRO A 149 -18.17 -17.06 25.62
CA PRO A 149 -17.75 -16.99 27.03
C PRO A 149 -16.35 -16.40 27.24
N ALA A 150 -15.44 -16.61 26.30
CA ALA A 150 -14.09 -16.06 26.37
C ALA A 150 -14.06 -14.52 26.37
N PHE A 151 -15.06 -13.86 25.78
CA PHE A 151 -15.16 -12.39 25.72
C PHE A 151 -16.02 -11.80 26.82
N SER A 152 -16.84 -12.59 27.51
CA SER A 152 -17.71 -12.10 28.58
C SER A 152 -16.94 -11.52 29.80
N ASN A 153 -15.68 -11.94 29.98
CA ASN A 153 -14.83 -11.50 31.07
C ASN A 153 -14.09 -10.18 30.80
N PHE A 154 -14.17 -9.65 29.58
CA PHE A 154 -13.51 -8.39 29.20
C PHE A 154 -14.47 -7.19 29.31
N PRO A 155 -13.98 -6.01 29.74
CA PRO A 155 -14.79 -4.80 29.70
C PRO A 155 -15.29 -4.50 28.28
N PRO A 156 -16.54 -4.05 28.11
CA PRO A 156 -17.10 -3.72 26.80
C PRO A 156 -16.27 -2.70 26.02
N GLU A 157 -15.65 -1.75 26.74
CA GLU A 157 -14.76 -0.74 26.13
C GLU A 157 -13.50 -1.35 25.51
N PHE A 158 -12.93 -2.37 26.15
CA PHE A 158 -11.78 -3.10 25.60
C PHE A 158 -12.16 -3.82 24.31
N ILE A 159 -13.30 -4.50 24.31
CA ILE A 159 -13.80 -5.23 23.13
C ILE A 159 -14.06 -4.27 21.98
N HIS A 160 -14.71 -3.15 22.26
CA HIS A 160 -14.96 -2.11 21.25
C HIS A 160 -13.65 -1.54 20.68
N SER A 161 -12.67 -1.23 21.54
CA SER A 161 -11.35 -0.73 21.13
C SER A 161 -10.61 -1.76 20.26
N TYR A 162 -10.62 -3.03 20.66
CA TYR A 162 -10.03 -4.12 19.90
C TYR A 162 -10.62 -4.25 18.50
N PHE A 163 -11.94 -4.32 18.38
CA PHE A 163 -12.61 -4.44 17.09
C PHE A 163 -12.47 -3.17 16.23
N SER A 164 -12.44 -1.98 16.83
CA SER A 164 -12.12 -0.75 16.11
C SER A 164 -10.68 -0.79 15.53
N THR A 165 -9.73 -1.31 16.30
CA THR A 165 -8.34 -1.49 15.82
C THR A 165 -8.31 -2.48 14.65
N VAL A 166 -8.98 -3.63 14.79
CA VAL A 166 -9.11 -4.63 13.70
C VAL A 166 -9.71 -4.01 12.45
N PHE A 167 -10.76 -3.19 12.59
CA PHE A 167 -11.39 -2.47 11.49
C PHE A 167 -10.36 -1.58 10.76
N TYR A 168 -9.68 -0.68 11.46
CA TYR A 168 -8.76 0.26 10.83
C TYR A 168 -7.51 -0.42 10.24
N VAL A 169 -7.00 -1.46 10.89
CA VAL A 169 -5.90 -2.27 10.33
C VAL A 169 -6.35 -2.95 9.03
N SER A 170 -7.54 -3.58 9.03
CA SER A 170 -8.07 -4.28 7.84
C SER A 170 -8.31 -3.30 6.68
N ILE A 171 -8.91 -2.14 6.94
CA ILE A 171 -9.10 -1.09 5.93
C ILE A 171 -7.75 -0.59 5.38
N THR A 172 -6.73 -0.46 6.22
CA THR A 172 -5.39 -0.04 5.80
C THR A 172 -4.71 -1.08 4.91
N LEU A 173 -4.95 -2.36 5.16
CA LEU A 173 -4.37 -3.44 4.36
C LEU A 173 -4.88 -3.46 2.91
N ILE A 174 -6.06 -2.91 2.63
CA ILE A 174 -6.61 -2.87 1.27
C ILE A 174 -5.72 -2.01 0.35
N PRO A 175 -5.53 -0.69 0.56
CA PRO A 175 -4.68 0.12 -0.31
C PRO A 175 -3.20 -0.31 -0.23
N LEU A 176 -2.71 -0.75 0.93
CA LEU A 176 -1.35 -1.26 1.07
C LEU A 176 -1.13 -2.51 0.21
N GLY A 177 -2.02 -3.50 0.32
CA GLY A 177 -1.93 -4.74 -0.45
C GLY A 177 -2.05 -4.50 -1.95
N THR A 178 -3.01 -3.66 -2.35
CA THR A 178 -3.20 -3.29 -3.76
C THR A 178 -1.96 -2.60 -4.33
N VAL A 179 -1.44 -1.56 -3.67
CA VAL A 179 -0.26 -0.82 -4.14
C VAL A 179 0.97 -1.73 -4.22
N VAL A 180 1.25 -2.50 -3.16
CA VAL A 180 2.39 -3.43 -3.13
C VAL A 180 2.26 -4.49 -4.22
N GLY A 181 1.08 -5.11 -4.35
CA GLY A 181 0.82 -6.14 -5.36
C GLY A 181 0.95 -5.61 -6.77
N VAL A 182 0.26 -4.52 -7.08
CA VAL A 182 0.28 -3.88 -8.41
C VAL A 182 1.68 -3.40 -8.79
N TYR A 183 2.40 -2.79 -7.86
CA TYR A 183 3.75 -2.29 -8.08
C TYR A 183 4.72 -3.43 -8.39
N ILE A 184 4.72 -4.48 -7.57
CA ILE A 184 5.61 -5.64 -7.76
C ILE A 184 5.24 -6.39 -9.05
N ILE A 185 3.98 -6.80 -9.20
CA ILE A 185 3.53 -7.56 -10.38
C ILE A 185 3.70 -6.72 -11.64
N GLY A 186 3.37 -5.42 -11.57
CA GLY A 186 3.51 -4.49 -12.68
C GLY A 186 4.94 -4.38 -13.20
N LEU A 187 5.93 -4.31 -12.32
CA LEU A 187 7.34 -4.31 -12.71
C LEU A 187 7.78 -5.65 -13.33
N PHE A 188 7.33 -6.78 -12.81
CA PHE A 188 7.61 -8.09 -13.41
C PHE A 188 6.99 -8.23 -14.80
N VAL A 189 5.72 -7.86 -14.97
CA VAL A 189 5.03 -7.88 -16.27
C VAL A 189 5.67 -6.87 -17.22
N GLY A 190 5.94 -5.65 -16.74
CA GLY A 190 6.61 -4.61 -17.54
C GLY A 190 7.98 -5.03 -18.05
N ASN A 191 8.75 -5.77 -17.25
CA ASN A 191 10.02 -6.35 -17.70
C ASN A 191 9.83 -7.40 -18.79
N ARG A 192 8.86 -8.31 -18.64
CA ARG A 192 8.54 -9.31 -19.67
C ARG A 192 8.10 -8.68 -20.99
N LEU A 193 7.40 -7.56 -20.92
CA LEU A 193 6.96 -6.80 -22.09
C LEU A 193 8.02 -5.85 -22.64
N ASN A 194 9.22 -5.81 -22.05
CA ASN A 194 10.32 -4.91 -22.41
C ASN A 194 9.94 -3.42 -22.42
N VAL A 195 9.03 -3.00 -21.53
CA VAL A 195 8.59 -1.60 -21.42
C VAL A 195 9.32 -0.81 -20.34
N LEU A 196 10.06 -1.47 -19.44
CA LEU A 196 10.79 -0.81 -18.35
C LEU A 196 12.01 -0.05 -18.87
N LYS A 197 12.15 1.21 -18.44
CA LYS A 197 13.27 2.09 -18.80
C LYS A 197 13.76 2.86 -17.57
N GLY A 198 15.01 3.31 -17.58
CA GLY A 198 15.55 4.20 -16.57
C GLY A 198 15.32 3.72 -15.14
N GLU A 199 14.66 4.53 -14.32
CA GLU A 199 14.43 4.24 -12.90
C GLU A 199 13.49 3.04 -12.67
N THR A 200 12.50 2.80 -13.54
CA THR A 200 11.62 1.63 -13.41
C THR A 200 12.39 0.32 -13.55
N LYS A 201 13.40 0.29 -14.43
CA LYS A 201 14.26 -0.89 -14.59
C LYS A 201 15.14 -1.13 -13.36
N LYS A 202 15.71 -0.06 -12.77
CA LYS A 202 16.49 -0.17 -11.53
C LYS A 202 15.63 -0.71 -10.37
N LYS A 203 14.41 -0.18 -10.21
CA LYS A 203 13.48 -0.65 -9.17
C LYS A 203 13.08 -2.11 -9.37
N TYR A 204 12.91 -2.54 -10.63
CA TYR A 204 12.68 -3.96 -10.96
C TYR A 204 13.87 -4.83 -10.51
N GLU A 205 15.12 -4.44 -10.79
CA GLU A 205 16.28 -5.23 -10.35
C GLU A 205 16.37 -5.31 -8.80
N VAL A 206 16.01 -4.25 -8.09
CA VAL A 206 15.91 -4.27 -6.62
C VAL A 206 14.88 -5.31 -6.16
N ILE A 207 13.70 -5.35 -6.79
CA ILE A 207 12.64 -6.32 -6.45
C ILE A 207 13.05 -7.74 -6.84
N ARG A 208 13.64 -7.93 -8.02
CA ARG A 208 14.12 -9.22 -8.49
C ARG A 208 15.10 -9.86 -7.51
N HIS A 209 15.96 -9.05 -6.94
CA HIS A 209 16.94 -9.47 -5.93
C HIS A 209 16.55 -9.06 -4.50
N PHE A 210 15.25 -9.01 -4.21
CA PHE A 210 14.71 -8.53 -2.94
C PHE A 210 15.33 -9.19 -1.70
N ARG A 211 15.63 -10.49 -1.78
CA ARG A 211 16.30 -11.22 -0.68
C ARG A 211 17.62 -10.57 -0.27
N THR A 212 18.36 -10.03 -1.24
CA THR A 212 19.65 -9.35 -1.00
C THR A 212 19.42 -7.89 -0.59
N PHE A 213 18.53 -7.19 -1.29
CA PHE A 213 18.32 -5.75 -1.13
C PHE A 213 17.30 -5.36 -0.05
N SER A 214 16.49 -6.29 0.47
CA SER A 214 15.45 -5.99 1.46
C SER A 214 15.95 -5.26 2.70
N ARG A 215 17.21 -5.49 3.10
CA ARG A 215 17.85 -4.85 4.23
C ARG A 215 18.61 -3.55 3.87
N MET A 216 18.63 -3.19 2.61
CA MET A 216 19.32 -2.02 2.07
C MET A 216 18.34 -0.97 1.54
N THR A 217 17.05 -1.34 1.40
CA THR A 217 15.99 -0.44 0.92
C THR A 217 15.28 0.18 2.09
N PHE A 218 15.32 1.49 2.20
CA PHE A 218 14.67 2.28 3.25
C PHE A 218 13.82 3.39 2.65
N CYS A 219 12.88 3.89 3.43
CA CYS A 219 12.27 5.18 3.15
C CYS A 219 13.32 6.30 3.23
N SER A 220 13.14 7.35 2.46
CA SER A 220 13.98 8.54 2.55
C SER A 220 13.95 9.11 3.98
N ARG A 221 15.05 9.74 4.39
CA ARG A 221 15.18 10.28 5.76
C ARG A 221 14.04 11.23 6.09
N ASN A 222 13.69 12.12 5.15
CA ASN A 222 12.63 13.12 5.36
C ASN A 222 11.26 12.46 5.56
N LEU A 223 10.91 11.49 4.70
CA LEU A 223 9.63 10.80 4.79
C LEU A 223 9.53 9.97 6.08
N PHE A 224 10.62 9.33 6.47
CA PHE A 224 10.69 8.59 7.74
C PHE A 224 10.41 9.50 8.94
N TYR A 225 11.08 10.67 9.05
CA TYR A 225 10.85 11.60 10.15
C TYR A 225 9.44 12.21 10.13
N ILE A 226 8.91 12.52 8.96
CA ILE A 226 7.52 12.98 8.83
C ILE A 226 6.57 11.94 9.41
N MET A 227 6.78 10.66 9.09
CA MET A 227 5.93 9.58 9.61
C MET A 227 6.12 9.35 11.12
N VAL A 228 7.34 9.53 11.66
CA VAL A 228 7.57 9.48 13.12
C VAL A 228 6.78 10.58 13.82
N ILE A 229 6.88 11.83 13.34
CA ILE A 229 6.15 12.97 13.90
C ILE A 229 4.64 12.73 13.82
N TYR A 230 4.17 12.28 12.65
CA TYR A 230 2.75 12.00 12.44
C TYR A 230 2.23 10.91 13.37
N THR A 231 2.91 9.76 13.48
CA THR A 231 2.48 8.65 14.34
C THR A 231 2.50 9.03 15.82
N MET A 232 3.48 9.81 16.27
CA MET A 232 3.53 10.34 17.64
C MET A 232 2.37 11.30 17.91
N THR A 233 2.16 12.28 17.02
CA THR A 233 1.09 13.27 17.18
C THR A 233 -0.29 12.61 17.19
N PHE A 234 -0.54 11.69 16.27
CA PHE A 234 -1.81 10.96 16.20
C PHE A 234 -2.04 10.07 17.42
N SER A 235 -0.99 9.41 17.93
CA SER A 235 -1.07 8.62 19.16
C SER A 235 -1.43 9.50 20.39
N LEU A 236 -0.87 10.71 20.48
CA LEU A 236 -1.22 11.67 21.53
C LEU A 236 -2.66 12.16 21.38
N MET A 237 -3.10 12.50 20.16
CA MET A 237 -4.50 12.90 19.92
C MET A 237 -5.49 11.81 20.39
N ASN A 238 -5.23 10.55 20.05
CA ASN A 238 -6.04 9.42 20.49
C ASN A 238 -6.04 9.27 22.03
N LYS A 239 -4.90 9.46 22.69
CA LYS A 239 -4.78 9.39 24.15
C LYS A 239 -5.62 10.48 24.86
N TYR A 240 -5.67 11.68 24.28
CA TYR A 240 -6.46 12.80 24.82
C TYR A 240 -7.92 12.82 24.33
N GLY A 241 -8.35 11.80 23.59
CA GLY A 241 -9.73 11.67 23.11
C GLY A 241 -10.13 12.70 22.04
N ILE A 242 -9.15 13.31 21.37
CA ILE A 242 -9.41 14.28 20.29
C ILE A 242 -9.82 13.50 19.03
N LYS A 243 -11.12 13.56 18.71
CA LYS A 243 -11.71 12.90 17.52
C LYS A 243 -12.23 13.96 16.55
N THR A 244 -12.16 13.68 15.27
CA THR A 244 -12.60 14.63 14.21
C THR A 244 -14.11 14.64 13.99
N ASN A 245 -14.88 13.74 14.61
CA ASN A 245 -16.33 13.54 14.40
C ASN A 245 -16.75 13.26 12.95
N MET A 246 -15.79 13.07 12.05
CA MET A 246 -16.01 12.75 10.63
C MET A 246 -15.44 11.37 10.32
N ALA A 247 -16.30 10.37 10.13
CA ALA A 247 -15.91 8.97 9.93
C ALA A 247 -14.88 8.76 8.80
N TYR A 248 -15.01 9.49 7.71
CA TYR A 248 -14.09 9.38 6.58
C TYR A 248 -12.70 9.97 6.88
N ILE A 249 -12.64 11.10 7.59
CA ILE A 249 -11.37 11.71 8.01
C ILE A 249 -10.68 10.81 9.03
N ASP A 250 -11.42 10.29 10.00
CA ASP A 250 -10.91 9.32 10.98
C ASP A 250 -10.34 8.07 10.26
N THR A 251 -11.00 7.61 9.21
CA THR A 251 -10.51 6.47 8.42
C THR A 251 -9.19 6.80 7.73
N ILE A 252 -9.06 7.95 7.05
CA ILE A 252 -7.81 8.38 6.41
C ILE A 252 -6.69 8.50 7.44
N MET A 253 -6.95 9.17 8.57
CA MET A 253 -5.96 9.37 9.63
C MET A 253 -5.47 8.04 10.21
N ASN A 254 -6.37 7.10 10.46
CA ASN A 254 -6.00 5.76 10.90
C ASN A 254 -5.23 4.97 9.83
N CYS A 255 -5.63 5.04 8.56
CA CYS A 255 -4.87 4.42 7.46
C CYS A 255 -3.44 4.96 7.38
N PHE A 256 -3.25 6.25 7.52
CA PHE A 256 -1.93 6.88 7.56
C PHE A 256 -1.13 6.42 8.77
N PHE A 257 -1.77 6.33 9.93
CA PHE A 257 -1.14 5.88 11.16
C PHE A 257 -0.63 4.43 11.05
N TYR A 258 -1.48 3.50 10.65
CA TYR A 258 -1.08 2.08 10.55
C TYR A 258 -0.11 1.83 9.41
N SER A 259 -0.28 2.50 8.26
CA SER A 259 0.70 2.44 7.17
C SER A 259 2.06 2.99 7.60
N GLY A 260 2.06 4.18 8.20
CA GLY A 260 3.29 4.80 8.71
C GLY A 260 3.99 3.91 9.74
N LEU A 261 3.25 3.38 10.69
CA LEU A 261 3.78 2.49 11.72
C LEU A 261 4.39 1.21 11.12
N TYR A 262 3.74 0.61 10.12
CA TYR A 262 4.27 -0.55 9.40
C TYR A 262 5.63 -0.24 8.75
N PHE A 263 5.73 0.85 7.99
CA PHE A 263 6.99 1.22 7.32
C PHE A 263 8.08 1.65 8.31
N LEU A 264 7.72 2.34 9.39
CA LEU A 264 8.67 2.72 10.46
C LEU A 264 9.27 1.48 11.15
N ILE A 265 8.45 0.51 11.53
CA ILE A 265 8.91 -0.74 12.15
C ILE A 265 9.76 -1.53 11.15
N ARG A 266 9.28 -1.67 9.91
CA ARG A 266 10.01 -2.39 8.86
C ARG A 266 11.38 -1.80 8.60
N ASP A 267 11.49 -0.47 8.45
CA ASP A 267 12.76 0.21 8.20
C ASP A 267 13.71 0.11 9.39
N SER A 268 13.15 0.23 10.61
CA SER A 268 13.93 0.11 11.83
C SER A 268 14.53 -1.29 11.97
N VAL A 269 13.74 -2.33 11.76
CA VAL A 269 14.23 -3.72 11.82
C VAL A 269 15.25 -4.01 10.73
N ALA A 270 14.97 -3.58 9.50
CA ALA A 270 15.91 -3.75 8.39
C ALA A 270 17.23 -3.01 8.64
N GLY A 271 17.18 -1.78 9.18
CA GLY A 271 18.37 -1.00 9.52
C GLY A 271 19.19 -1.63 10.64
N ILE A 272 18.55 -2.13 11.71
CA ILE A 272 19.23 -2.85 12.79
C ILE A 272 19.91 -4.12 12.24
N GLN A 273 19.21 -4.90 11.41
CA GLN A 273 19.78 -6.08 10.76
C GLN A 273 20.98 -5.72 9.89
N GLY A 274 20.86 -4.66 9.10
CA GLY A 274 21.96 -4.13 8.29
C GLY A 274 23.16 -3.74 9.15
N TYR A 275 22.93 -2.98 10.20
CA TYR A 275 23.99 -2.57 11.15
C TYR A 275 24.68 -3.77 11.80
N MET A 276 23.94 -4.80 12.21
CA MET A 276 24.55 -6.03 12.75
C MET A 276 25.51 -6.68 11.74
N LEU A 277 25.11 -6.72 10.47
CA LEU A 277 25.97 -7.28 9.40
C LEU A 277 27.23 -6.43 9.16
N THR A 278 27.15 -5.11 9.22
CA THR A 278 28.33 -4.23 9.11
C THR A 278 29.30 -4.40 10.28
N LYS A 279 28.80 -4.84 11.44
CA LYS A 279 29.62 -5.18 12.61
C LYS A 279 30.15 -6.63 12.59
N GLY A 280 30.08 -7.33 11.47
CA GLY A 280 30.59 -8.68 11.31
C GLY A 280 29.77 -9.78 11.99
N LYS A 281 28.51 -9.50 12.38
CA LYS A 281 27.64 -10.53 12.94
C LYS A 281 27.21 -11.53 11.86
N SER A 282 27.14 -12.82 12.23
CA SER A 282 26.73 -13.87 11.32
C SER A 282 25.24 -13.75 10.94
N MET A 283 24.86 -14.29 9.77
CA MET A 283 23.45 -14.36 9.35
C MET A 283 22.56 -15.13 10.33
N GLY A 284 23.12 -16.11 11.06
CA GLY A 284 22.42 -16.84 12.12
C GLY A 284 22.01 -15.92 13.27
N GLN A 285 22.94 -15.05 13.72
CA GLN A 285 22.69 -14.08 14.79
C GLN A 285 21.64 -13.04 14.37
N VAL A 286 21.67 -12.57 13.12
CA VAL A 286 20.67 -11.64 12.58
C VAL A 286 19.27 -12.29 12.53
N ARG A 287 19.16 -13.56 12.12
CA ARG A 287 17.90 -14.30 12.14
C ARG A 287 17.38 -14.49 13.55
N LEU A 288 18.25 -14.90 14.48
CA LEU A 288 17.89 -15.06 15.90
C LEU A 288 17.35 -13.75 16.47
N PHE A 289 18.05 -12.63 16.23
CA PHE A 289 17.56 -11.30 16.62
C PHE A 289 16.17 -11.03 16.07
N THR A 290 15.92 -11.32 14.78
CA THR A 290 14.62 -11.08 14.15
C THR A 290 13.51 -11.88 14.80
N ILE A 291 13.77 -13.15 15.10
CA ILE A 291 12.80 -14.03 15.76
C ILE A 291 12.49 -13.53 17.17
N LEU A 292 13.52 -13.20 17.95
CA LEU A 292 13.35 -12.66 19.31
C LEU A 292 12.60 -11.33 19.29
N TYR A 293 12.96 -10.44 18.37
CA TYR A 293 12.25 -9.17 18.20
C TYR A 293 10.77 -9.36 17.86
N LEU A 294 10.43 -10.31 16.98
CA LEU A 294 9.04 -10.62 16.66
C LEU A 294 8.25 -11.12 17.88
N PHE A 295 8.86 -11.96 18.73
CA PHE A 295 8.22 -12.37 19.97
C PHE A 295 7.98 -11.18 20.92
N ILE A 296 8.95 -10.29 21.06
CA ILE A 296 8.80 -9.08 21.88
C ILE A 296 7.74 -8.16 21.28
N LEU A 297 7.69 -8.02 19.96
CA LEU A 297 6.70 -7.21 19.25
C LEU A 297 5.28 -7.74 19.46
N LEU A 298 5.10 -9.07 19.46
CA LEU A 298 3.79 -9.70 19.72
C LEU A 298 3.34 -9.53 21.17
N SER A 299 4.29 -9.56 22.14
CA SER A 299 3.97 -9.44 23.56
C SER A 299 3.83 -8.00 24.05
N TYR A 300 4.68 -7.09 23.54
CA TYR A 300 4.79 -5.69 23.97
C TYR A 300 4.91 -4.75 22.76
N PHE A 301 3.89 -4.76 21.89
CA PHE A 301 3.92 -4.10 20.59
C PHE A 301 4.45 -2.65 20.61
N TRP A 302 3.85 -1.79 21.46
CA TRP A 302 4.21 -0.38 21.50
C TRP A 302 5.63 -0.14 22.00
N LEU A 303 6.03 -0.86 23.05
CA LEU A 303 7.38 -0.74 23.62
C LEU A 303 8.45 -1.19 22.59
N ALA A 304 8.21 -2.34 21.95
CA ALA A 304 9.13 -2.88 20.94
C ALA A 304 9.25 -1.95 19.72
N ALA A 305 8.13 -1.39 19.25
CA ALA A 305 8.11 -0.46 18.13
C ALA A 305 8.91 0.81 18.46
N ILE A 306 8.64 1.46 19.61
CA ILE A 306 9.32 2.68 20.02
C ILE A 306 10.83 2.44 20.18
N ILE A 307 11.23 1.37 20.87
CA ILE A 307 12.66 1.05 21.06
C ILE A 307 13.34 0.83 19.71
N ALA A 308 12.75 0.06 18.78
CA ALA A 308 13.35 -0.18 17.47
C ALA A 308 13.51 1.11 16.65
N ILE A 309 12.49 1.97 16.64
CA ILE A 309 12.51 3.24 15.91
C ILE A 309 13.60 4.16 16.49
N LEU A 310 13.64 4.35 17.81
CA LEU A 310 14.64 5.21 18.46
C LEU A 310 16.07 4.67 18.29
N TYR A 311 16.25 3.36 18.41
CA TYR A 311 17.55 2.73 18.21
C TYR A 311 18.02 2.87 16.76
N PHE A 312 17.14 2.63 15.78
CA PHE A 312 17.48 2.84 14.38
C PHE A 312 17.81 4.30 14.07
N MET A 313 17.03 5.26 14.57
CA MET A 313 17.32 6.69 14.41
C MET A 313 18.71 7.04 14.95
N SER A 314 19.05 6.55 16.14
CA SER A 314 20.37 6.78 16.74
C SER A 314 21.51 6.21 15.89
N ILE A 315 21.33 5.02 15.33
CA ILE A 315 22.33 4.38 14.47
C ILE A 315 22.44 5.13 13.13
N ASP A 316 21.33 5.51 12.53
CA ASP A 316 21.30 6.20 11.23
C ASP A 316 21.97 7.57 11.32
N VAL A 317 21.71 8.33 12.40
CA VAL A 317 22.38 9.63 12.63
C VAL A 317 23.87 9.44 12.86
N LYS A 318 24.29 8.42 13.63
CA LYS A 318 25.71 8.21 13.98
C LYS A 318 26.56 7.64 12.85
N TYR A 319 25.99 6.76 12.02
CA TYR A 319 26.73 5.98 11.03
C TYR A 319 26.31 6.23 9.59
N GLY A 320 25.30 7.08 9.32
CA GLY A 320 24.83 7.36 7.97
C GLY A 320 24.37 6.10 7.21
N LEU A 321 23.67 5.17 7.90
CA LEU A 321 23.37 3.85 7.34
C LEU A 321 22.60 3.91 6.01
N ARG A 322 21.69 4.86 5.88
CA ARG A 322 20.90 5.00 4.64
C ARG A 322 21.77 5.38 3.46
N GLU A 323 22.67 6.35 3.63
CA GLU A 323 23.60 6.79 2.60
C GLU A 323 24.56 5.65 2.22
N PHE A 324 25.15 5.00 3.23
CA PHE A 324 26.04 3.84 3.03
C PHE A 324 25.37 2.73 2.21
N TYR A 325 24.11 2.36 2.53
CA TYR A 325 23.43 1.31 1.79
C TYR A 325 22.91 1.76 0.42
N CYS A 326 22.58 3.04 0.25
CA CYS A 326 22.23 3.61 -1.04
C CYS A 326 23.42 3.54 -2.02
N GLU A 327 24.62 3.91 -1.57
CA GLU A 327 25.85 3.78 -2.37
C GLU A 327 26.19 2.32 -2.69
N LYS A 328 26.13 1.44 -1.69
CA LYS A 328 26.39 0.02 -1.87
C LYS A 328 25.41 -0.63 -2.84
N MET A 329 24.13 -0.25 -2.78
CA MET A 329 23.12 -0.73 -3.70
C MET A 329 23.39 -0.24 -5.12
N SER A 330 23.77 1.04 -5.29
CA SER A 330 24.10 1.59 -6.60
C SER A 330 25.29 0.86 -7.25
N THR A 331 26.35 0.56 -6.49
CA THR A 331 27.51 -0.19 -6.99
C THR A 331 27.15 -1.63 -7.38
N LEU A 332 26.27 -2.30 -6.63
CA LEU A 332 25.82 -3.66 -6.94
C LEU A 332 24.86 -3.73 -8.15
N LEU A 333 24.19 -2.64 -8.49
CA LEU A 333 23.29 -2.56 -9.66
C LEU A 333 24.03 -2.16 -10.94
N THR A 334 25.24 -1.61 -10.84
CA THR A 334 26.08 -1.21 -11.99
C THR A 334 27.05 -2.31 -12.43
N ASN A 335 27.34 -3.27 -11.59
CA ASN A 335 28.12 -4.48 -11.89
C ASN A 335 27.20 -5.64 -12.30
#